data_08a01cd97374dfcdadfeb87f88e4136d
#
_entry.id   08a01cd97374dfcdadfeb87f88e4136d
#
_cell.length_a   1.000
_cell.length_b   1.000
_cell.length_c   1.000
_cell.angle_alpha   90.00
_cell.angle_beta   90.00
_cell.angle_gamma   90.00
#
_symmetry.space_group_name_H-M   'P 1'
#
loop_
_entity.id
_entity.type
_entity.pdbx_description
1 polymer ?
#
loop_
_entity_poly.entity_id
_entity_poly.type
_entity_poly.pdbx_seq_one_letter_code
_entity_poly.pdbx_strand_id
1 'polypeptide(L)'
;MTVTILKFGGSNFLGPEGYDRVARHLAQRRAAGENKIVAVVSAMKGETDSLKAQMLAVNKKASPSNLDAALAIGEMKSVCLLEAAVSRLGISVASLNGYSLGIRTNSDFGRATVKSVDPRRIRSALQEHDVVIAAGAQAIDQSGRLTFLGRNASDLTAVVIASMLGEHACEIYSDVPGVSTGDPNIIPEALLIPEIGYQAIAEMSRYGAKVLHHGAVEYAERHAVTIMCKSLTNDGVVTGTTVTGHGNARSVTVARDAVVISFASVAERDNRRALLDQNGITTIDVDQNDRPGLCVMSDTDFAMRLVEGTGISIGSTMVVTVLDASVRRVHLIGDYERAVSLARQLHEQMYPGAVAERLGRG
;
A
#
# COMPACT_ATOMS: atom_id res chain seq x y z
N MET A 1 -22.56 -1.10 18.03
CA MET A 1 -21.25 -1.54 18.60
C MET A 1 -20.20 -0.90 17.72
N THR A 2 -19.45 0.04 18.24
CA THR A 2 -18.34 0.69 17.52
C THR A 2 -17.13 -0.24 17.49
N VAL A 3 -16.52 -0.39 16.33
CA VAL A 3 -15.37 -1.25 16.12
C VAL A 3 -14.19 -0.40 15.66
N THR A 4 -13.08 -0.48 16.36
CA THR A 4 -11.83 0.19 15.94
C THR A 4 -11.10 -0.67 14.94
N ILE A 5 -10.74 -0.10 13.79
CA ILE A 5 -10.01 -0.80 12.73
C ILE A 5 -8.57 -0.28 12.68
N LEU A 6 -7.63 -1.17 12.96
CA LEU A 6 -6.20 -0.88 12.99
C LEU A 6 -5.48 -1.76 11.97
N LYS A 7 -4.58 -1.21 11.18
CA LYS A 7 -3.72 -1.98 10.27
C LYS A 7 -2.26 -1.79 10.63
N PHE A 8 -1.52 -2.87 10.73
CA PHE A 8 -0.07 -2.86 10.98
C PHE A 8 0.69 -3.39 9.77
N GLY A 9 1.52 -2.53 9.17
CA GLY A 9 2.38 -2.87 8.04
C GLY A 9 3.53 -3.79 8.43
N GLY A 10 4.18 -4.43 7.45
CA GLY A 10 5.30 -5.35 7.67
C GLY A 10 6.50 -4.73 8.40
N SER A 11 6.66 -3.40 8.32
CA SER A 11 7.67 -2.66 9.07
C SER A 11 7.47 -2.69 10.60
N ASN A 12 6.25 -3.00 11.08
CA ASN A 12 5.99 -3.24 12.49
C ASN A 12 6.47 -4.62 12.95
N PHE A 13 6.74 -5.55 12.02
CA PHE A 13 7.09 -6.94 12.26
C PHE A 13 8.46 -7.26 11.67
N LEU A 14 9.52 -6.79 12.33
CA LEU A 14 10.91 -7.10 11.96
C LEU A 14 11.39 -8.40 12.63
N GLY A 15 10.74 -8.79 13.72
CA GLY A 15 10.98 -9.98 14.51
C GLY A 15 9.85 -10.21 15.51
N PRO A 16 9.96 -11.21 16.41
CA PRO A 16 8.95 -11.53 17.42
C PRO A 16 8.57 -10.35 18.34
N GLU A 17 9.52 -9.46 18.65
CA GLU A 17 9.34 -8.26 19.47
C GLU A 17 8.33 -7.28 18.85
N GLY A 18 8.19 -7.28 17.52
CA GLY A 18 7.19 -6.48 16.82
C GLY A 18 5.78 -6.89 17.18
N TYR A 19 5.52 -8.20 17.28
CA TYR A 19 4.20 -8.72 17.67
C TYR A 19 3.89 -8.39 19.13
N ASP A 20 4.88 -8.44 20.02
CA ASP A 20 4.74 -8.03 21.42
C ASP A 20 4.39 -6.54 21.57
N ARG A 21 5.04 -5.69 20.78
CA ARG A 21 4.76 -4.25 20.77
C ARG A 21 3.34 -3.96 20.30
N VAL A 22 2.91 -4.58 19.20
CA VAL A 22 1.55 -4.45 18.69
C VAL A 22 0.53 -5.00 19.70
N ALA A 23 0.75 -6.16 20.30
CA ALA A 23 -0.14 -6.73 21.30
C ALA A 23 -0.31 -5.81 22.52
N ARG A 24 0.78 -5.22 23.03
CA ARG A 24 0.71 -4.24 24.11
C ARG A 24 -0.07 -2.97 23.70
N HIS A 25 0.11 -2.51 22.45
CA HIS A 25 -0.66 -1.39 21.94
C HIS A 25 -2.17 -1.72 21.90
N LEU A 26 -2.56 -2.91 21.41
CA LEU A 26 -3.96 -3.35 21.44
C LEU A 26 -4.52 -3.41 22.87
N ALA A 27 -3.73 -3.89 23.82
CA ALA A 27 -4.10 -3.90 25.25
C ALA A 27 -4.33 -2.49 25.80
N GLN A 28 -3.46 -1.54 25.47
CA GLN A 28 -3.61 -0.13 25.87
C GLN A 28 -4.87 0.51 25.29
N ARG A 29 -5.17 0.25 23.99
CA ARG A 29 -6.38 0.74 23.33
C ARG A 29 -7.64 0.20 24.02
N ARG A 30 -7.64 -1.10 24.38
CA ARG A 30 -8.74 -1.70 25.14
C ARG A 30 -8.89 -1.08 26.52
N ALA A 31 -7.80 -0.87 27.24
CA ALA A 31 -7.83 -0.20 28.53
C ALA A 31 -8.34 1.26 28.46
N ALA A 32 -8.16 1.91 27.30
CA ALA A 32 -8.70 3.23 27.00
C ALA A 32 -10.20 3.23 26.59
N GLY A 33 -10.87 2.07 26.59
CA GLY A 33 -12.30 1.95 26.35
C GLY A 33 -12.71 1.47 24.96
N GLU A 34 -11.79 1.09 24.10
CA GLU A 34 -12.09 0.51 22.79
C GLU A 34 -12.40 -0.99 22.92
N ASN A 35 -13.67 -1.29 23.10
CA ASN A 35 -14.11 -2.63 23.49
C ASN A 35 -13.99 -3.69 22.38
N LYS A 36 -14.02 -3.29 21.11
CA LYS A 36 -13.92 -4.20 19.96
C LYS A 36 -12.95 -3.65 18.94
N ILE A 37 -11.93 -4.44 18.63
CA ILE A 37 -10.84 -4.05 17.74
C ILE A 37 -10.67 -5.10 16.64
N VAL A 38 -10.53 -4.64 15.39
CA VAL A 38 -10.01 -5.47 14.29
C VAL A 38 -8.59 -5.01 13.96
N ALA A 39 -7.64 -5.93 14.09
CA ALA A 39 -6.23 -5.69 13.77
C ALA A 39 -5.87 -6.39 12.44
N VAL A 40 -5.74 -5.63 11.35
CA VAL A 40 -5.27 -6.15 10.07
C VAL A 40 -3.75 -6.18 10.06
N VAL A 41 -3.16 -7.32 9.72
CA VAL A 41 -1.69 -7.49 9.71
C VAL A 41 -1.16 -7.84 8.34
N SER A 42 -0.02 -7.26 8.01
CA SER A 42 0.80 -7.66 6.86
C SER A 42 1.76 -8.79 7.25
N ALA A 43 2.33 -9.47 6.26
CA ALA A 43 3.47 -10.36 6.45
C ALA A 43 4.65 -9.60 7.11
N MET A 44 5.54 -10.33 7.76
CA MET A 44 6.83 -9.79 8.25
C MET A 44 7.59 -9.15 7.08
N LYS A 45 8.39 -8.14 7.39
CA LYS A 45 9.21 -7.45 6.38
C LYS A 45 10.12 -8.45 5.65
N GLY A 46 10.02 -8.48 4.32
CA GLY A 46 10.79 -9.39 3.45
C GLY A 46 10.19 -10.79 3.27
N GLU A 47 9.21 -11.21 4.06
CA GLU A 47 8.61 -12.55 3.96
C GLU A 47 7.93 -12.79 2.61
N THR A 48 7.15 -11.84 2.13
CA THR A 48 6.46 -11.93 0.83
C THR A 48 7.44 -12.07 -0.33
N ASP A 49 8.54 -11.30 -0.32
CA ASP A 49 9.57 -11.39 -1.35
C ASP A 49 10.34 -12.73 -1.25
N SER A 50 10.59 -13.23 -0.04
CA SER A 50 11.20 -14.56 0.19
C SER A 50 10.32 -15.69 -0.35
N LEU A 51 9.03 -15.68 -0.04
CA LEU A 51 8.07 -16.67 -0.56
C LEU A 51 8.01 -16.64 -2.10
N LYS A 52 7.94 -15.45 -2.69
CA LYS A 52 7.99 -15.28 -4.15
C LYS A 52 9.27 -15.87 -4.74
N ALA A 53 10.42 -15.56 -4.17
CA ALA A 53 11.72 -16.07 -4.64
C ALA A 53 11.78 -17.61 -4.55
N GLN A 54 11.33 -18.22 -3.46
CA GLN A 54 11.27 -19.68 -3.30
C GLN A 54 10.40 -20.33 -4.38
N MET A 55 9.20 -19.79 -4.62
CA MET A 55 8.29 -20.30 -5.66
C MET A 55 8.92 -20.24 -7.04
N LEU A 56 9.54 -19.11 -7.40
CA LEU A 56 10.17 -18.93 -8.71
C LEU A 56 11.46 -19.74 -8.86
N ALA A 57 12.15 -20.08 -7.78
CA ALA A 57 13.29 -20.99 -7.80
C ALA A 57 12.86 -22.43 -8.14
N VAL A 58 11.67 -22.86 -7.69
CA VAL A 58 11.11 -24.16 -8.03
C VAL A 58 10.55 -24.16 -9.45
N ASN A 59 9.78 -23.14 -9.81
CA ASN A 59 9.21 -23.02 -11.15
C ASN A 59 9.11 -21.54 -11.56
N LYS A 60 9.97 -21.08 -12.47
CA LYS A 60 9.93 -19.71 -13.01
C LYS A 60 8.60 -19.36 -13.72
N LYS A 61 7.82 -20.37 -14.12
CA LYS A 61 6.51 -20.23 -14.74
C LYS A 61 5.38 -20.72 -13.83
N ALA A 62 5.54 -20.59 -12.50
CA ALA A 62 4.47 -20.90 -11.55
C ALA A 62 3.21 -20.11 -11.90
N SER A 63 2.04 -20.77 -11.83
CA SER A 63 0.79 -20.09 -12.16
C SER A 63 0.52 -18.93 -11.20
N PRO A 64 -0.10 -17.84 -11.66
CA PRO A 64 -0.44 -16.71 -10.78
C PRO A 64 -1.29 -17.12 -9.57
N SER A 65 -2.22 -18.05 -9.73
CA SER A 65 -3.03 -18.59 -8.63
C SER A 65 -2.18 -19.32 -7.58
N ASN A 66 -1.15 -20.07 -8.01
CA ASN A 66 -0.25 -20.74 -7.08
C ASN A 66 0.65 -19.76 -6.34
N LEU A 67 1.10 -18.71 -7.03
CA LEU A 67 1.85 -17.62 -6.40
C LEU A 67 1.01 -16.91 -5.33
N ASP A 68 -0.23 -16.53 -5.63
CA ASP A 68 -1.12 -15.87 -4.67
C ASP A 68 -1.33 -16.73 -3.41
N ALA A 69 -1.55 -18.05 -3.59
CA ALA A 69 -1.70 -18.97 -2.47
C ALA A 69 -0.43 -19.03 -1.60
N ALA A 70 0.75 -19.02 -2.22
CA ALA A 70 2.01 -19.02 -1.49
C ALA A 70 2.26 -17.69 -0.75
N LEU A 71 2.01 -16.55 -1.41
CA LEU A 71 2.18 -15.23 -0.80
C LEU A 71 1.29 -15.04 0.42
N ALA A 72 0.04 -15.53 0.38
CA ALA A 72 -0.91 -15.43 1.48
C ALA A 72 -0.42 -16.10 2.80
N ILE A 73 0.53 -17.03 2.72
CA ILE A 73 1.13 -17.69 3.90
C ILE A 73 1.80 -16.67 4.83
N GLY A 74 2.42 -15.63 4.27
CA GLY A 74 3.10 -14.62 5.06
C GLY A 74 2.19 -13.89 6.04
N GLU A 75 1.01 -13.46 5.58
CA GLU A 75 0.00 -12.82 6.43
C GLU A 75 -0.65 -13.81 7.38
N MET A 76 -0.88 -15.06 6.96
CA MET A 76 -1.42 -16.11 7.85
C MET A 76 -0.48 -16.40 9.00
N LYS A 77 0.84 -16.46 8.76
CA LYS A 77 1.87 -16.59 9.79
C LYS A 77 1.83 -15.40 10.77
N SER A 78 1.74 -14.18 10.26
CA SER A 78 1.65 -12.96 11.09
C SER A 78 0.41 -12.97 11.98
N VAL A 79 -0.73 -13.42 11.46
CA VAL A 79 -1.97 -13.57 12.23
C VAL A 79 -1.76 -14.52 13.41
N CYS A 80 -1.19 -15.69 13.20
CA CYS A 80 -0.93 -16.66 14.27
C CYS A 80 0.03 -16.12 15.34
N LEU A 81 1.08 -15.40 14.91
CA LEU A 81 2.06 -14.81 15.83
C LEU A 81 1.44 -13.70 16.68
N LEU A 82 0.63 -12.82 16.07
CA LEU A 82 -0.04 -11.77 16.82
C LEU A 82 -1.13 -12.33 17.75
N GLU A 83 -1.88 -13.34 17.34
CA GLU A 83 -2.86 -14.02 18.19
C GLU A 83 -2.19 -14.60 19.43
N ALA A 84 -1.06 -15.28 19.27
CA ALA A 84 -0.29 -15.81 20.40
C ALA A 84 0.20 -14.69 21.35
N ALA A 85 0.64 -13.54 20.80
CA ALA A 85 1.09 -12.41 21.60
C ALA A 85 -0.06 -11.72 22.35
N VAL A 86 -1.24 -11.58 21.72
CA VAL A 86 -2.44 -10.96 22.33
C VAL A 86 -3.04 -11.88 23.40
N SER A 87 -3.19 -13.17 23.11
CA SER A 87 -3.74 -14.16 24.05
C SER A 87 -2.88 -14.29 25.33
N ARG A 88 -1.56 -14.16 25.21
CA ARG A 88 -0.64 -14.13 26.36
C ARG A 88 -0.95 -13.00 27.35
N LEU A 89 -1.56 -11.90 26.89
CA LEU A 89 -1.99 -10.78 27.71
C LEU A 89 -3.39 -10.97 28.34
N GLY A 90 -3.98 -12.17 28.18
CA GLY A 90 -5.31 -12.49 28.72
C GLY A 90 -6.46 -11.84 27.95
N ILE A 91 -6.23 -11.36 26.73
CA ILE A 91 -7.25 -10.75 25.88
C ILE A 91 -7.93 -11.83 25.04
N SER A 92 -9.27 -11.83 25.01
CA SER A 92 -10.05 -12.70 24.15
C SER A 92 -9.84 -12.33 22.68
N VAL A 93 -9.29 -13.25 21.89
CA VAL A 93 -8.86 -12.98 20.51
C VAL A 93 -9.21 -14.12 19.58
N ALA A 94 -9.58 -13.78 18.35
CA ALA A 94 -9.74 -14.75 17.25
C ALA A 94 -9.02 -14.24 16.01
N SER A 95 -8.67 -15.14 15.09
CA SER A 95 -8.03 -14.81 13.84
C SER A 95 -8.86 -15.23 12.62
N LEU A 96 -8.79 -14.43 11.58
CA LEU A 96 -9.44 -14.66 10.28
C LEU A 96 -8.42 -14.49 9.15
N ASN A 97 -8.50 -15.36 8.17
CA ASN A 97 -7.68 -15.32 6.96
C ASN A 97 -8.55 -15.12 5.70
N GLY A 98 -7.96 -15.13 4.52
CA GLY A 98 -8.65 -14.90 3.26
C GLY A 98 -9.87 -15.79 3.03
N TYR A 99 -9.87 -17.04 3.55
CA TYR A 99 -11.00 -17.93 3.44
C TYR A 99 -12.19 -17.55 4.34
N SER A 100 -11.94 -16.86 5.43
CA SER A 100 -12.93 -16.58 6.48
C SER A 100 -13.28 -15.11 6.64
N LEU A 101 -12.53 -14.16 6.01
CA LEU A 101 -12.77 -12.72 6.11
C LEU A 101 -14.09 -12.25 5.48
N GLY A 102 -14.66 -13.04 4.57
CA GLY A 102 -15.87 -12.66 3.86
C GLY A 102 -15.66 -11.67 2.71
N ILE A 103 -14.43 -11.52 2.22
CA ILE A 103 -14.09 -10.70 1.05
C ILE A 103 -14.01 -11.61 -0.18
N ARG A 104 -14.75 -11.24 -1.24
CA ARG A 104 -14.75 -11.94 -2.53
C ARG A 104 -14.18 -11.06 -3.63
N THR A 105 -13.38 -11.63 -4.52
CA THR A 105 -12.71 -10.94 -5.62
C THR A 105 -13.03 -11.55 -6.97
N ASN A 106 -12.57 -10.89 -8.04
CA ASN A 106 -12.35 -11.55 -9.33
C ASN A 106 -11.13 -12.50 -9.27
N SER A 107 -10.83 -13.17 -10.38
CA SER A 107 -9.70 -14.11 -10.49
C SER A 107 -8.46 -13.48 -11.16
N ASP A 108 -8.28 -12.16 -11.03
CA ASP A 108 -7.09 -11.45 -11.53
C ASP A 108 -5.94 -11.61 -10.52
N PHE A 109 -5.36 -12.81 -10.51
CA PHE A 109 -4.32 -13.18 -9.54
C PHE A 109 -3.13 -12.21 -9.56
N GLY A 110 -2.64 -11.87 -8.36
CA GLY A 110 -1.58 -10.90 -8.10
C GLY A 110 -2.07 -9.45 -7.98
N ARG A 111 -3.31 -9.14 -8.41
CA ARG A 111 -3.96 -7.84 -8.27
C ARG A 111 -5.49 -7.97 -8.33
N ALA A 112 -6.02 -8.83 -7.49
CA ALA A 112 -7.45 -9.11 -7.49
C ALA A 112 -8.27 -7.90 -7.00
N THR A 113 -9.44 -7.70 -7.62
CA THR A 113 -10.36 -6.61 -7.29
C THR A 113 -11.51 -7.11 -6.44
N VAL A 114 -11.82 -6.41 -5.36
CA VAL A 114 -12.97 -6.72 -4.48
C VAL A 114 -14.28 -6.59 -5.26
N LYS A 115 -15.09 -7.63 -5.23
CA LYS A 115 -16.41 -7.70 -5.90
C LYS A 115 -17.57 -7.67 -4.93
N SER A 116 -17.44 -8.36 -3.80
CA SER A 116 -18.47 -8.34 -2.76
C SER A 116 -17.87 -8.62 -1.38
N VAL A 117 -18.60 -8.24 -0.34
CA VAL A 117 -18.22 -8.44 1.06
C VAL A 117 -19.37 -9.06 1.84
N ASP A 118 -19.05 -9.91 2.81
CA ASP A 118 -20.00 -10.52 3.74
C ASP A 118 -19.50 -10.35 5.17
N PRO A 119 -20.08 -9.47 5.98
CA PRO A 119 -19.62 -9.18 7.34
C PRO A 119 -20.00 -10.25 8.38
N ARG A 120 -20.79 -11.26 8.04
CA ARG A 120 -21.34 -12.20 9.04
C ARG A 120 -20.27 -12.86 9.88
N ARG A 121 -19.21 -13.35 9.26
CA ARG A 121 -18.15 -14.09 9.97
C ARG A 121 -17.36 -13.20 10.92
N ILE A 122 -16.97 -12.00 10.46
CA ILE A 122 -16.22 -11.06 11.30
C ILE A 122 -17.09 -10.49 12.43
N ARG A 123 -18.38 -10.24 12.16
CA ARG A 123 -19.34 -9.81 13.20
C ARG A 123 -19.55 -10.89 14.27
N SER A 124 -19.68 -12.17 13.87
CA SER A 124 -19.78 -13.29 14.82
C SER A 124 -18.51 -13.38 15.68
N ALA A 125 -17.33 -13.29 15.09
CA ALA A 125 -16.09 -13.32 15.84
C ALA A 125 -15.99 -12.15 16.84
N LEU A 126 -16.44 -10.93 16.45
CA LEU A 126 -16.47 -9.76 17.34
C LEU A 126 -17.52 -9.86 18.47
N GLN A 127 -18.55 -10.69 18.33
CA GLN A 127 -19.48 -10.96 19.44
C GLN A 127 -18.81 -11.77 20.54
N GLU A 128 -17.99 -12.75 20.16
CA GLU A 128 -17.36 -13.72 21.05
C GLU A 128 -16.00 -13.24 21.59
N HIS A 129 -15.29 -12.38 20.83
CA HIS A 129 -13.94 -11.94 21.13
C HIS A 129 -13.81 -10.43 21.17
N ASP A 130 -12.84 -9.95 21.92
CA ASP A 130 -12.55 -8.52 22.04
C ASP A 130 -11.68 -7.99 20.90
N VAL A 131 -10.79 -8.84 20.41
CA VAL A 131 -9.90 -8.55 19.31
C VAL A 131 -10.07 -9.59 18.21
N VAL A 132 -10.23 -9.16 16.98
CA VAL A 132 -10.17 -10.00 15.79
C VAL A 132 -8.95 -9.63 14.97
N ILE A 133 -8.07 -10.58 14.71
CA ILE A 133 -6.89 -10.37 13.88
C ILE A 133 -7.22 -10.85 12.47
N ALA A 134 -7.03 -9.98 11.48
CA ALA A 134 -7.34 -10.26 10.09
C ALA A 134 -6.07 -10.30 9.23
N ALA A 135 -5.92 -11.34 8.42
CA ALA A 135 -4.85 -11.42 7.44
C ALA A 135 -5.08 -10.39 6.31
N GLY A 136 -4.13 -9.49 6.12
CA GLY A 136 -4.19 -8.46 5.08
C GLY A 136 -3.92 -9.01 3.68
N ALA A 137 -4.17 -8.20 2.67
CA ALA A 137 -3.83 -8.40 1.26
C ALA A 137 -4.38 -9.66 0.61
N GLN A 138 -5.25 -10.42 1.24
CA GLN A 138 -5.78 -11.68 0.75
C GLN A 138 -7.30 -11.78 0.83
N ALA A 139 -7.88 -12.51 -0.12
CA ALA A 139 -9.30 -12.82 -0.20
C ALA A 139 -9.48 -14.15 -0.95
N ILE A 140 -10.71 -14.45 -1.39
CA ILE A 140 -10.96 -15.59 -2.27
C ILE A 140 -11.80 -15.20 -3.48
N ASP A 141 -11.58 -15.87 -4.59
CA ASP A 141 -12.42 -15.73 -5.77
C ASP A 141 -13.74 -16.52 -5.64
N GLN A 142 -14.58 -16.47 -6.68
CA GLN A 142 -15.85 -17.21 -6.68
C GLN A 142 -15.67 -18.75 -6.59
N SER A 143 -14.52 -19.26 -7.03
CA SER A 143 -14.17 -20.68 -6.94
C SER A 143 -13.55 -21.08 -5.58
N GLY A 144 -13.42 -20.12 -4.64
CA GLY A 144 -12.81 -20.37 -3.33
C GLY A 144 -11.28 -20.43 -3.34
N ARG A 145 -10.62 -20.02 -4.44
CA ARG A 145 -9.17 -19.96 -4.51
C ARG A 145 -8.67 -18.66 -3.87
N LEU A 146 -7.56 -18.75 -3.13
CA LEU A 146 -6.91 -17.56 -2.58
C LEU A 146 -6.47 -16.63 -3.72
N THR A 147 -6.74 -15.35 -3.51
CA THR A 147 -6.33 -14.24 -4.38
C THR A 147 -5.58 -13.21 -3.57
N PHE A 148 -4.58 -12.61 -4.17
CA PHE A 148 -3.81 -11.53 -3.59
C PHE A 148 -4.28 -10.19 -4.16
N LEU A 149 -4.57 -9.22 -3.28
CA LEU A 149 -5.11 -7.91 -3.68
C LEU A 149 -4.03 -6.96 -4.26
N GLY A 150 -2.78 -7.39 -4.25
CA GLY A 150 -1.62 -6.64 -4.73
C GLY A 150 -0.58 -6.37 -3.63
N ARG A 151 0.56 -5.81 -4.03
CA ARG A 151 1.61 -5.40 -3.08
C ARG A 151 1.08 -4.28 -2.17
N ASN A 152 1.40 -4.36 -0.88
CA ASN A 152 0.95 -3.41 0.16
C ASN A 152 -0.58 -3.31 0.33
N ALA A 153 -1.36 -4.25 -0.21
CA ALA A 153 -2.81 -4.20 -0.21
C ALA A 153 -3.46 -4.54 1.16
N SER A 154 -2.67 -4.71 2.24
CA SER A 154 -3.24 -4.82 3.58
C SER A 154 -3.97 -3.54 4.01
N ASP A 155 -3.59 -2.37 3.46
CA ASP A 155 -4.32 -1.11 3.63
C ASP A 155 -5.73 -1.23 3.04
N LEU A 156 -5.86 -1.80 1.84
CA LEU A 156 -7.15 -2.05 1.20
C LEU A 156 -8.01 -3.00 2.06
N THR A 157 -7.42 -4.04 2.64
CA THR A 157 -8.15 -4.95 3.54
C THR A 157 -8.74 -4.18 4.75
N ALA A 158 -7.98 -3.26 5.36
CA ALA A 158 -8.46 -2.48 6.50
C ALA A 158 -9.62 -1.55 6.11
N VAL A 159 -9.50 -0.86 4.98
CA VAL A 159 -10.56 0.03 4.47
C VAL A 159 -11.82 -0.77 4.10
N VAL A 160 -11.67 -1.94 3.46
CA VAL A 160 -12.80 -2.83 3.14
C VAL A 160 -13.48 -3.31 4.41
N ILE A 161 -12.72 -3.70 5.43
CA ILE A 161 -13.30 -4.13 6.73
C ILE A 161 -14.03 -2.98 7.41
N ALA A 162 -13.46 -1.77 7.43
CA ALA A 162 -14.14 -0.60 7.97
C ALA A 162 -15.49 -0.36 7.28
N SER A 163 -15.49 -0.30 5.96
CA SER A 163 -16.71 -0.11 5.16
C SER A 163 -17.74 -1.22 5.40
N MET A 164 -17.35 -2.50 5.39
CA MET A 164 -18.30 -3.62 5.54
C MET A 164 -18.88 -3.73 6.96
N LEU A 165 -18.21 -3.17 7.97
CA LEU A 165 -18.73 -3.10 9.34
C LEU A 165 -19.55 -1.84 9.59
N GLY A 166 -19.53 -0.88 8.67
CA GLY A 166 -20.22 0.42 8.81
C GLY A 166 -19.41 1.44 9.61
N GLU A 167 -18.10 1.23 9.76
CA GLU A 167 -17.19 2.17 10.39
C GLU A 167 -16.67 3.20 9.36
N HIS A 168 -16.52 4.45 9.79
CA HIS A 168 -16.14 5.57 8.92
C HIS A 168 -14.65 5.92 8.98
N ALA A 169 -13.86 5.16 9.72
CA ALA A 169 -12.43 5.41 9.85
C ALA A 169 -11.62 4.12 10.05
N CYS A 170 -10.36 4.15 9.62
CA CYS A 170 -9.37 3.15 9.98
C CYS A 170 -8.01 3.83 10.22
N GLU A 171 -7.18 3.20 11.05
CA GLU A 171 -5.83 3.66 11.35
C GLU A 171 -4.81 2.74 10.67
N ILE A 172 -3.86 3.32 9.94
CA ILE A 172 -2.78 2.61 9.27
C ILE A 172 -1.46 2.94 9.91
N TYR A 173 -0.83 1.94 10.51
CA TYR A 173 0.47 2.04 11.16
C TYR A 173 1.59 1.56 10.25
N SER A 174 2.58 2.41 10.03
CA SER A 174 3.81 2.12 9.27
C SER A 174 5.05 2.65 10.00
N ASP A 175 6.22 2.52 9.37
CA ASP A 175 7.49 3.06 9.88
C ASP A 175 7.60 4.59 9.77
N VAL A 176 6.71 5.20 8.99
CA VAL A 176 6.58 6.66 8.89
C VAL A 176 5.20 7.10 9.38
N PRO A 177 5.08 8.26 10.06
CA PRO A 177 3.82 8.66 10.67
C PRO A 177 2.76 9.08 9.65
N GLY A 178 3.13 9.35 8.40
CA GLY A 178 2.17 9.81 7.41
C GLY A 178 2.78 10.14 6.06
N VAL A 179 2.05 10.95 5.30
CA VAL A 179 2.40 11.42 3.97
C VAL A 179 3.25 12.68 4.08
N SER A 180 4.36 12.71 3.37
CA SER A 180 5.23 13.88 3.32
C SER A 180 5.26 14.49 1.92
N THR A 181 5.68 15.74 1.83
CA THR A 181 5.84 16.48 0.56
C THR A 181 6.92 15.91 -0.37
N GLY A 182 7.64 14.89 0.10
CA GLY A 182 8.62 14.07 -0.60
C GLY A 182 9.04 12.89 0.27
N ASP A 183 9.77 11.91 -0.29
CA ASP A 183 10.33 10.80 0.48
C ASP A 183 11.42 11.32 1.44
N PRO A 184 11.27 11.26 2.78
CA PRO A 184 12.24 11.79 3.74
C PRO A 184 13.64 11.15 3.63
N ASN A 185 13.72 9.93 3.07
CA ASN A 185 15.00 9.25 2.81
C ASN A 185 15.75 9.85 1.60
N ILE A 186 15.04 10.56 0.72
CA ILE A 186 15.61 11.24 -0.44
C ILE A 186 15.71 12.74 -0.18
N ILE A 187 14.67 13.33 0.40
CA ILE A 187 14.51 14.76 0.68
C ILE A 187 14.37 14.90 2.20
N PRO A 188 15.46 15.05 2.95
CA PRO A 188 15.40 15.18 4.41
C PRO A 188 14.55 16.36 4.91
N GLU A 189 14.38 17.38 4.07
CA GLU A 189 13.57 18.57 4.34
C GLU A 189 12.08 18.39 4.03
N ALA A 190 11.66 17.20 3.61
CA ALA A 190 10.26 16.92 3.34
C ALA A 190 9.40 17.16 4.59
N LEU A 191 8.28 17.85 4.38
CA LEU A 191 7.34 18.22 5.42
C LEU A 191 6.22 17.20 5.52
N LEU A 192 5.81 16.87 6.74
CA LEU A 192 4.63 16.05 6.97
C LEU A 192 3.38 16.83 6.56
N ILE A 193 2.48 16.20 5.82
CA ILE A 193 1.20 16.75 5.40
C ILE A 193 0.15 16.31 6.41
N PRO A 194 -0.42 17.21 7.26
CA PRO A 194 -1.38 16.82 8.29
C PRO A 194 -2.69 16.29 7.74
N GLU A 195 -3.16 16.86 6.62
CA GLU A 195 -4.40 16.46 5.96
C GLU A 195 -4.24 16.48 4.44
N ILE A 196 -4.77 15.45 3.77
CA ILE A 196 -4.68 15.31 2.31
C ILE A 196 -5.97 14.69 1.75
N GLY A 197 -6.39 15.15 0.56
CA GLY A 197 -7.55 14.59 -0.13
C GLY A 197 -7.26 13.24 -0.78
N TYR A 198 -8.30 12.39 -0.92
CA TYR A 198 -8.18 11.09 -1.59
C TYR A 198 -7.58 11.20 -2.99
N GLN A 199 -8.01 12.19 -3.77
CA GLN A 199 -7.51 12.40 -5.13
C GLN A 199 -6.01 12.73 -5.15
N ALA A 200 -5.57 13.61 -4.24
CA ALA A 200 -4.17 14.03 -4.17
C ALA A 200 -3.25 12.86 -3.76
N ILE A 201 -3.63 12.06 -2.75
CA ILE A 201 -2.83 10.90 -2.33
C ILE A 201 -2.86 9.76 -3.37
N ALA A 202 -3.99 9.52 -4.04
CA ALA A 202 -4.08 8.55 -5.13
C ALA A 202 -3.14 8.95 -6.29
N GLU A 203 -3.09 10.24 -6.61
CA GLU A 203 -2.17 10.77 -7.61
C GLU A 203 -0.71 10.60 -7.20
N MET A 204 -0.33 10.97 -5.98
CA MET A 204 1.02 10.73 -5.46
C MET A 204 1.43 9.26 -5.59
N SER A 205 0.52 8.34 -5.26
CA SER A 205 0.76 6.90 -5.35
C SER A 205 0.96 6.42 -6.79
N ARG A 206 0.19 6.95 -7.74
CA ARG A 206 0.34 6.64 -9.18
C ARG A 206 1.69 7.10 -9.73
N TYR A 207 2.22 8.20 -9.20
CA TYR A 207 3.52 8.77 -9.58
C TYR A 207 4.68 8.32 -8.68
N GLY A 208 4.53 7.16 -8.04
CA GLY A 208 5.62 6.43 -7.38
C GLY A 208 5.83 6.73 -5.89
N ALA A 209 4.97 7.54 -5.26
CA ALA A 209 5.00 7.66 -3.81
C ALA A 209 4.53 6.35 -3.16
N LYS A 210 5.38 5.76 -2.31
CA LYS A 210 5.08 4.49 -1.62
C LYS A 210 4.46 4.75 -0.24
N VAL A 211 3.32 5.46 -0.18
CA VAL A 211 2.72 5.87 1.09
C VAL A 211 1.51 5.00 1.44
N LEU A 212 0.52 4.92 0.58
CA LEU A 212 -0.68 4.11 0.73
C LEU A 212 -0.94 3.32 -0.55
N HIS A 213 -1.59 2.19 -0.41
CA HIS A 213 -2.05 1.42 -1.57
C HIS A 213 -3.14 2.20 -2.30
N HIS A 214 -2.95 2.51 -3.60
CA HIS A 214 -3.89 3.34 -4.37
C HIS A 214 -5.32 2.81 -4.36
N GLY A 215 -5.51 1.48 -4.49
CA GLY A 215 -6.82 0.85 -4.39
C GLY A 215 -7.47 0.99 -3.02
N ALA A 216 -6.68 1.14 -1.94
CA ALA A 216 -7.22 1.44 -0.61
C ALA A 216 -7.79 2.86 -0.57
N VAL A 217 -7.08 3.82 -1.17
CA VAL A 217 -7.51 5.23 -1.25
C VAL A 217 -8.78 5.37 -2.09
N GLU A 218 -8.83 4.73 -3.26
CA GLU A 218 -10.01 4.73 -4.14
C GLU A 218 -11.22 4.04 -3.49
N TYR A 219 -11.00 2.96 -2.74
CA TYR A 219 -12.07 2.29 -2.01
C TYR A 219 -12.56 3.16 -0.84
N ALA A 220 -11.64 3.82 -0.12
CA ALA A 220 -11.94 4.73 0.97
C ALA A 220 -12.78 5.94 0.49
N GLU A 221 -12.40 6.53 -0.65
CA GLU A 221 -13.17 7.62 -1.27
C GLU A 221 -14.60 7.19 -1.61
N ARG A 222 -14.77 6.04 -2.28
CA ARG A 222 -16.09 5.53 -2.67
C ARG A 222 -17.01 5.22 -1.49
N HIS A 223 -16.43 4.85 -0.35
CA HIS A 223 -17.17 4.43 0.85
C HIS A 223 -17.10 5.43 2.00
N ALA A 224 -16.54 6.62 1.76
CA ALA A 224 -16.36 7.68 2.75
C ALA A 224 -15.66 7.21 4.04
N VAL A 225 -14.58 6.42 3.89
CA VAL A 225 -13.76 5.93 5.01
C VAL A 225 -12.53 6.83 5.17
N THR A 226 -12.44 7.55 6.27
CA THR A 226 -11.24 8.32 6.64
C THR A 226 -10.08 7.38 6.96
N ILE A 227 -8.89 7.65 6.40
CA ILE A 227 -7.68 6.91 6.72
C ILE A 227 -6.79 7.79 7.60
N MET A 228 -6.43 7.30 8.78
CA MET A 228 -5.50 7.96 9.68
C MET A 228 -4.14 7.26 9.64
N CYS A 229 -3.14 7.88 9.02
CA CYS A 229 -1.77 7.36 9.00
C CYS A 229 -1.08 7.67 10.31
N LYS A 230 -0.44 6.65 10.91
CA LYS A 230 0.24 6.72 12.20
C LYS A 230 1.53 5.90 12.16
N SER A 231 2.40 6.13 13.13
CA SER A 231 3.55 5.26 13.40
C SER A 231 3.50 4.76 14.84
N LEU A 232 3.83 3.48 15.03
CA LEU A 232 3.97 2.87 16.36
C LEU A 232 5.46 2.69 16.67
N THR A 233 5.97 3.54 17.57
CA THR A 233 7.36 3.50 18.04
C THR A 233 7.44 2.85 19.42
N ASN A 234 8.64 2.70 19.97
CA ASN A 234 8.82 2.24 21.35
C ASN A 234 8.32 3.27 22.37
N ASP A 235 8.32 4.56 22.02
CA ASP A 235 7.91 5.67 22.88
C ASP A 235 6.40 5.97 22.78
N GLY A 236 5.68 5.28 21.89
CA GLY A 236 4.24 5.44 21.73
C GLY A 236 3.80 5.66 20.28
N VAL A 237 2.59 6.20 20.12
CA VAL A 237 1.99 6.48 18.83
C VAL A 237 2.32 7.89 18.38
N VAL A 238 2.82 8.02 17.15
CA VAL A 238 2.98 9.29 16.46
C VAL A 238 1.85 9.41 15.44
N THR A 239 0.98 10.41 15.62
CA THR A 239 -0.08 10.73 14.66
C THR A 239 0.49 11.58 13.54
N GLY A 240 0.10 11.29 12.30
CA GLY A 240 0.62 11.95 11.12
C GLY A 240 -0.49 12.50 10.23
N THR A 241 -0.75 11.86 9.11
CA THR A 241 -1.65 12.36 8.08
C THR A 241 -3.05 11.78 8.21
N THR A 242 -4.07 12.63 8.06
CA THR A 242 -5.46 12.23 7.86
C THR A 242 -5.83 12.36 6.38
N VAL A 243 -6.34 11.26 5.78
CA VAL A 243 -6.82 11.25 4.39
C VAL A 243 -8.34 11.34 4.39
N THR A 244 -8.86 12.38 3.76
CA THR A 244 -10.29 12.71 3.72
C THR A 244 -10.73 13.12 2.31
N GLY A 245 -11.96 13.63 2.17
CA GLY A 245 -12.47 14.18 0.90
C GLY A 245 -11.85 15.53 0.49
N HIS A 246 -11.05 16.15 1.35
CA HIS A 246 -10.52 17.51 1.16
C HIS A 246 -9.02 17.57 1.33
N GLY A 247 -8.40 18.61 0.78
CA GLY A 247 -6.99 18.88 0.90
C GLY A 247 -6.21 18.56 -0.38
N ASN A 248 -5.45 19.57 -0.85
CA ASN A 248 -4.47 19.42 -1.92
C ASN A 248 -3.08 19.51 -1.31
N ALA A 249 -2.16 18.70 -1.80
CA ALA A 249 -0.78 18.75 -1.39
C ALA A 249 0.12 18.93 -2.60
N ARG A 250 1.14 19.80 -2.43
CA ARG A 250 2.25 19.89 -3.35
C ARG A 250 3.29 18.88 -2.95
N SER A 251 3.86 18.14 -3.89
CA SER A 251 4.85 17.12 -3.55
C SER A 251 5.84 16.84 -4.69
N VAL A 252 6.97 16.27 -4.32
CA VAL A 252 7.95 15.71 -5.25
C VAL A 252 8.06 14.22 -4.98
N THR A 253 7.65 13.40 -5.93
CA THR A 253 7.74 11.93 -5.83
C THR A 253 8.93 11.40 -6.64
N VAL A 254 9.49 10.27 -6.20
CA VAL A 254 10.57 9.58 -6.91
C VAL A 254 10.20 8.10 -7.06
N ALA A 255 9.86 7.70 -8.28
CA ALA A 255 9.69 6.29 -8.63
C ALA A 255 11.06 5.71 -9.00
N ARG A 256 11.60 4.83 -8.15
CA ARG A 256 12.95 4.25 -8.33
C ARG A 256 12.95 3.05 -9.29
N ASP A 257 11.83 2.35 -9.37
CA ASP A 257 11.69 1.07 -10.07
C ASP A 257 10.76 1.24 -11.29
N ALA A 258 10.77 2.42 -11.93
CA ALA A 258 9.98 2.66 -13.12
C ALA A 258 10.56 1.88 -14.31
N VAL A 259 9.67 1.43 -15.19
CA VAL A 259 10.01 0.63 -16.37
C VAL A 259 9.58 1.37 -17.63
N VAL A 260 10.48 1.47 -18.60
CA VAL A 260 10.16 1.97 -19.94
C VAL A 260 10.00 0.79 -20.87
N ILE A 261 8.87 0.73 -21.55
CA ILE A 261 8.53 -0.30 -22.54
C ILE A 261 8.48 0.39 -23.91
N SER A 262 9.37 0.01 -24.82
CA SER A 262 9.42 0.56 -26.17
C SER A 262 8.71 -0.36 -27.16
N PHE A 263 7.99 0.22 -28.13
CA PHE A 263 7.17 -0.48 -29.12
C PHE A 263 7.65 -0.24 -30.54
N ALA A 264 7.22 -1.09 -31.46
CA ALA A 264 7.55 -0.97 -32.88
C ALA A 264 6.85 0.22 -33.57
N SER A 265 5.67 0.59 -33.05
CA SER A 265 4.84 1.65 -33.65
C SER A 265 4.01 2.37 -32.58
N VAL A 266 3.57 3.58 -32.94
CA VAL A 266 2.63 4.38 -32.12
C VAL A 266 1.31 3.63 -31.92
N ALA A 267 0.81 2.94 -32.94
CA ALA A 267 -0.43 2.18 -32.85
C ALA A 267 -0.33 1.03 -31.81
N GLU A 268 0.79 0.33 -31.76
CA GLU A 268 1.03 -0.72 -30.78
C GLU A 268 1.12 -0.13 -29.36
N ARG A 269 1.87 0.97 -29.19
CA ARG A 269 1.93 1.70 -27.93
C ARG A 269 0.54 2.10 -27.43
N ASP A 270 -0.29 2.69 -28.29
CA ASP A 270 -1.61 3.20 -27.91
C ASP A 270 -2.57 2.08 -27.54
N ASN A 271 -2.51 0.94 -28.24
CA ASN A 271 -3.28 -0.26 -27.89
C ASN A 271 -2.86 -0.79 -26.50
N ARG A 272 -1.56 -0.80 -26.21
CA ARG A 272 -1.07 -1.26 -24.90
C ARG A 272 -1.35 -0.26 -23.78
N ARG A 273 -1.31 1.03 -24.07
CA ARG A 273 -1.77 2.06 -23.15
C ARG A 273 -3.22 1.83 -22.75
N ALA A 274 -4.11 1.66 -23.73
CA ALA A 274 -5.53 1.41 -23.45
C ALA A 274 -5.73 0.16 -22.56
N LEU A 275 -4.96 -0.90 -22.78
CA LEU A 275 -5.00 -2.11 -21.95
C LEU A 275 -4.52 -1.81 -20.50
N LEU A 276 -3.43 -1.06 -20.34
CA LEU A 276 -2.89 -0.68 -19.05
C LEU A 276 -3.86 0.24 -18.29
N ASP A 277 -4.42 1.24 -18.99
CA ASP A 277 -5.40 2.18 -18.43
C ASP A 277 -6.68 1.46 -17.97
N GLN A 278 -7.21 0.51 -18.76
CA GLN A 278 -8.35 -0.33 -18.38
C GLN A 278 -8.09 -1.14 -17.10
N ASN A 279 -6.82 -1.44 -16.83
CA ASN A 279 -6.39 -2.13 -15.63
C ASN A 279 -5.92 -1.15 -14.53
N GLY A 280 -6.19 0.15 -14.66
CA GLY A 280 -5.87 1.19 -13.68
C GLY A 280 -4.36 1.44 -13.50
N ILE A 281 -3.54 1.14 -14.52
CA ILE A 281 -2.10 1.41 -14.51
C ILE A 281 -1.85 2.73 -15.24
N THR A 282 -1.34 3.71 -14.52
CA THR A 282 -0.97 5.00 -15.09
C THR A 282 0.34 4.89 -15.87
N THR A 283 0.33 5.37 -17.10
CA THR A 283 1.49 5.41 -17.96
C THR A 283 1.81 6.84 -18.42
N ILE A 284 3.05 7.06 -18.79
CA ILE A 284 3.52 8.31 -19.40
C ILE A 284 4.13 7.96 -20.75
N ASP A 285 3.79 8.75 -21.78
CA ASP A 285 4.42 8.64 -23.08
C ASP A 285 5.88 9.06 -23.01
N VAL A 286 6.72 8.23 -23.58
CA VAL A 286 8.15 8.47 -23.71
C VAL A 286 8.62 8.05 -25.08
N ASP A 287 9.53 8.81 -25.67
CA ASP A 287 10.25 8.41 -26.87
C ASP A 287 11.67 8.03 -26.46
N GLN A 288 12.06 6.79 -26.75
CA GLN A 288 13.40 6.29 -26.44
C GLN A 288 14.03 5.71 -27.70
N ASN A 289 15.17 6.29 -28.11
CA ASN A 289 15.91 5.88 -29.31
C ASN A 289 15.00 5.88 -30.57
N ASP A 290 14.26 6.95 -30.78
CA ASP A 290 13.30 7.14 -31.90
C ASP A 290 12.19 6.08 -31.94
N ARG A 291 11.89 5.42 -30.82
CA ARG A 291 10.80 4.47 -30.68
C ARG A 291 9.75 4.97 -29.68
N PRO A 292 8.45 4.84 -30.02
CA PRO A 292 7.40 5.16 -29.10
C PRO A 292 7.41 4.21 -27.90
N GLY A 293 7.26 4.74 -26.69
CA GLY A 293 7.28 3.95 -25.49
C GLY A 293 6.29 4.42 -24.44
N LEU A 294 6.14 3.63 -23.39
CA LEU A 294 5.39 3.91 -22.18
C LEU A 294 6.31 3.77 -20.96
N CYS A 295 6.28 4.75 -20.07
CA CYS A 295 6.88 4.63 -18.77
C CYS A 295 5.81 4.25 -17.74
N VAL A 296 6.05 3.16 -17.02
CA VAL A 296 5.21 2.63 -15.94
C VAL A 296 5.93 2.88 -14.61
N MET A 297 5.27 3.52 -13.64
CA MET A 297 5.87 3.92 -12.37
C MET A 297 5.37 3.13 -11.16
N SER A 298 4.23 2.46 -11.29
CA SER A 298 3.63 1.66 -10.23
C SER A 298 3.12 0.33 -10.78
N ASP A 299 2.98 -0.68 -9.91
CA ASP A 299 2.51 -2.03 -10.30
C ASP A 299 3.28 -2.65 -11.49
N THR A 300 4.57 -2.36 -11.59
CA THR A 300 5.40 -2.72 -12.75
C THR A 300 5.38 -4.21 -13.07
N ASP A 301 5.41 -5.09 -12.04
CA ASP A 301 5.31 -6.54 -12.22
C ASP A 301 3.98 -6.97 -12.91
N PHE A 302 2.87 -6.30 -12.56
CA PHE A 302 1.57 -6.60 -13.16
C PHE A 302 1.47 -6.03 -14.57
N ALA A 303 1.93 -4.79 -14.77
CA ALA A 303 2.00 -4.16 -16.09
C ALA A 303 2.81 -5.00 -17.08
N MET A 304 3.95 -5.52 -16.64
CA MET A 304 4.81 -6.35 -17.46
C MET A 304 4.12 -7.63 -17.92
N ARG A 305 3.35 -8.29 -17.05
CA ARG A 305 2.55 -9.47 -17.44
C ARG A 305 1.49 -9.16 -18.51
N LEU A 306 0.85 -7.97 -18.42
CA LEU A 306 -0.17 -7.55 -19.38
C LEU A 306 0.40 -7.26 -20.78
N VAL A 307 1.67 -6.84 -20.84
CA VAL A 307 2.34 -6.49 -22.12
C VAL A 307 3.34 -7.57 -22.58
N GLU A 308 3.41 -8.71 -21.90
CA GLU A 308 4.34 -9.80 -22.23
C GLU A 308 4.21 -10.21 -23.70
N GLY A 309 5.33 -10.36 -24.39
CA GLY A 309 5.41 -10.77 -25.79
C GLY A 309 5.21 -9.66 -26.83
N THR A 310 5.04 -8.39 -26.43
CA THR A 310 4.72 -7.28 -27.35
C THR A 310 5.70 -6.11 -27.32
N GLY A 311 6.45 -5.92 -26.24
CA GLY A 311 7.46 -4.85 -26.15
C GLY A 311 8.78 -5.28 -26.81
N ILE A 312 9.46 -4.34 -27.47
CA ILE A 312 10.73 -4.62 -28.18
C ILE A 312 11.92 -4.49 -27.22
N SER A 313 11.86 -3.59 -26.25
CA SER A 313 12.86 -3.46 -25.22
C SER A 313 12.24 -2.96 -23.92
N ILE A 314 12.83 -3.40 -22.81
CA ILE A 314 12.44 -3.00 -21.47
C ILE A 314 13.68 -2.43 -20.81
N GLY A 315 13.57 -1.19 -20.33
CA GLY A 315 14.63 -0.53 -19.58
C GLY A 315 14.13 -0.08 -18.21
N SER A 316 14.98 -0.14 -17.20
CA SER A 316 14.70 0.50 -15.91
C SER A 316 15.06 1.97 -15.97
N THR A 317 14.28 2.81 -15.30
CA THR A 317 14.55 4.25 -15.16
C THR A 317 14.04 4.75 -13.82
N MET A 318 14.47 5.94 -13.42
CA MET A 318 13.89 6.65 -12.31
C MET A 318 13.05 7.80 -12.82
N VAL A 319 11.95 8.07 -12.15
CA VAL A 319 11.08 9.17 -12.51
C VAL A 319 10.93 10.11 -11.33
N VAL A 320 11.28 11.37 -11.52
CA VAL A 320 11.02 12.45 -10.56
C VAL A 320 9.80 13.21 -11.05
N THR A 321 8.75 13.26 -10.24
CA THR A 321 7.51 13.96 -10.59
C THR A 321 7.22 15.08 -9.59
N VAL A 322 6.95 16.27 -10.10
CA VAL A 322 6.40 17.39 -9.33
C VAL A 322 4.89 17.38 -9.49
N LEU A 323 4.20 17.30 -8.37
CA LEU A 323 2.75 17.42 -8.27
C LEU A 323 2.42 18.76 -7.58
N ASP A 324 1.77 19.66 -8.29
CA ASP A 324 1.38 20.98 -7.78
C ASP A 324 -0.02 21.34 -8.31
N ALA A 325 -1.04 21.09 -7.49
CA ALA A 325 -2.45 21.23 -7.85
C ALA A 325 -2.79 20.50 -9.15
N SER A 326 -2.97 21.22 -10.25
CA SER A 326 -3.26 20.65 -11.58
C SER A 326 -2.01 20.49 -12.47
N VAL A 327 -0.85 20.91 -12.00
CA VAL A 327 0.40 20.87 -12.78
C VAL A 327 1.19 19.62 -12.45
N ARG A 328 1.52 18.85 -13.47
CA ARG A 328 2.40 17.67 -13.38
C ARG A 328 3.62 17.91 -14.26
N ARG A 329 4.79 17.83 -13.67
CA ARG A 329 6.06 17.87 -14.41
C ARG A 329 6.82 16.59 -14.11
N VAL A 330 7.14 15.85 -15.16
CA VAL A 330 7.77 14.54 -15.08
C VAL A 330 9.15 14.59 -15.69
N HIS A 331 10.13 14.04 -14.98
CA HIS A 331 11.52 13.96 -15.41
C HIS A 331 11.99 12.51 -15.35
N LEU A 332 12.42 11.94 -16.48
CA LEU A 332 13.03 10.62 -16.55
C LEU A 332 14.54 10.78 -16.36
N ILE A 333 15.08 10.06 -15.41
CA ILE A 333 16.49 10.18 -14.99
C ILE A 333 17.10 8.76 -14.94
N GLY A 334 18.17 8.54 -15.71
CA GLY A 334 18.86 7.25 -15.75
C GLY A 334 19.79 6.97 -14.56
N ASP A 335 20.06 7.98 -13.72
CA ASP A 335 21.04 7.91 -12.64
C ASP A 335 20.43 8.30 -11.29
N TYR A 336 20.72 7.52 -10.24
CA TYR A 336 20.13 7.70 -8.92
C TYR A 336 20.55 9.03 -8.27
N GLU A 337 21.80 9.39 -8.31
CA GLU A 337 22.29 10.60 -7.65
C GLU A 337 21.74 11.86 -8.31
N ARG A 338 21.61 11.83 -9.64
CA ARG A 338 20.94 12.92 -10.39
C ARG A 338 19.47 13.00 -10.05
N ALA A 339 18.76 11.88 -9.90
CA ALA A 339 17.37 11.87 -9.51
C ALA A 339 17.17 12.44 -8.11
N VAL A 340 18.02 12.07 -7.15
CA VAL A 340 18.02 12.62 -5.79
C VAL A 340 18.31 14.13 -5.81
N SER A 341 19.35 14.56 -6.52
CA SER A 341 19.72 15.97 -6.64
C SER A 341 18.58 16.82 -7.22
N LEU A 342 17.98 16.35 -8.32
CA LEU A 342 16.84 17.01 -8.94
C LEU A 342 15.62 17.08 -8.01
N ALA A 343 15.31 15.97 -7.32
CA ALA A 343 14.18 15.92 -6.40
C ALA A 343 14.33 16.95 -5.27
N ARG A 344 15.52 17.05 -4.68
CA ARG A 344 15.84 18.05 -3.64
C ARG A 344 15.71 19.48 -4.16
N GLN A 345 16.31 19.76 -5.32
CA GLN A 345 16.23 21.07 -5.96
C GLN A 345 14.77 21.50 -6.23
N LEU A 346 13.95 20.59 -6.78
CA LEU A 346 12.55 20.86 -7.08
C LEU A 346 11.72 21.06 -5.80
N HIS A 347 12.02 20.29 -4.75
CA HIS A 347 11.36 20.44 -3.45
C HIS A 347 11.72 21.77 -2.78
N GLU A 348 13.01 22.20 -2.81
CA GLU A 348 13.45 23.48 -2.29
C GLU A 348 12.80 24.67 -3.02
N GLN A 349 12.64 24.57 -4.34
CA GLN A 349 11.90 25.58 -5.12
C GLN A 349 10.42 25.64 -4.73
N MET A 350 9.84 24.52 -4.35
CA MET A 350 8.44 24.40 -3.94
C MET A 350 8.20 24.85 -2.50
N TYR A 351 9.18 24.62 -1.62
CA TYR A 351 9.14 24.89 -0.19
C TYR A 351 10.41 25.68 0.24
N PRO A 352 10.57 26.94 -0.21
CA PRO A 352 11.74 27.74 0.14
C PRO A 352 11.74 28.00 1.65
N GLY A 353 12.84 27.65 2.32
CA GLY A 353 13.01 27.85 3.76
C GLY A 353 12.66 26.63 4.64
N ALA A 354 12.23 25.50 4.10
CA ALA A 354 12.02 24.27 4.87
C ALA A 354 13.29 23.80 5.62
N VAL A 355 14.47 24.16 5.12
CA VAL A 355 15.78 23.96 5.78
C VAL A 355 15.92 24.80 7.05
N ALA A 356 15.40 26.02 7.06
CA ALA A 356 15.57 26.95 8.19
C ALA A 356 14.72 26.58 9.41
N GLU A 357 13.53 26.00 9.21
CA GLU A 357 12.65 25.60 10.32
C GLU A 357 13.19 24.41 11.13
N ARG A 358 13.97 23.51 10.52
CA ARG A 358 14.61 22.39 11.24
C ARG A 358 15.79 22.82 12.09
N LEU A 359 16.57 23.78 11.64
CA LEU A 359 17.73 24.31 12.38
C LEU A 359 17.31 25.19 13.57
N GLY A 360 16.07 25.70 13.61
CA GLY A 360 15.52 26.48 14.72
C GLY A 360 14.81 25.69 15.81
N ARG A 361 14.69 24.36 15.66
CA ARG A 361 14.04 23.45 16.65
C ARG A 361 15.02 22.43 17.27
N GLY A 362 16.32 22.65 17.13
CA GLY A 362 17.39 21.85 17.77
C GLY A 362 17.83 22.40 19.10
#